data_c0d414f47cc8328f673c078adb74f7e5
#
_entry.id   c0d414f47cc8328f673c078adb74f7e5
#
_cell.length_a   1.000
_cell.length_b   1.000
_cell.length_c   1.000
_cell.angle_alpha   90.00
_cell.angle_beta   90.00
_cell.angle_gamma   90.00
#
_symmetry.space_group_name_H-M   'P 1'
#
loop_
_entity.id
_entity.type
_entity.pdbx_description
1 polymer ?
#
loop_
_entity_poly.entity_id
_entity_poly.type
_entity_poly.pdbx_seq_one_letter_code
_entity_poly.pdbx_strand_id
1 'polypeptide(L)'
;PSKQQACESEECFWESLSKMHGALSTGSVLPGAGVAEVACIKRLELELCVAQKEAATGSRAGLLRCLAAASFRDAIIAHLSTLLSNAGENASSVQARVDEAVQRWVCLEDADLQSAAAMPSGRAWHDPTLGPPLEAPRPVYDDLRVQAALLHSSVEVLQLVLRNDVIEE
;
A
#
# COMPACT_ATOMS: atom_id res chain seq x y z
N PRO A 1 33.61 9.98 -2.05
CA PRO A 1 32.26 10.19 -1.57
C PRO A 1 32.25 11.27 -0.48
N SER A 2 31.25 12.17 -0.50
CA SER A 2 31.08 13.14 0.56
C SER A 2 30.74 12.42 1.87
N LYS A 3 31.01 13.06 3.03
CA LYS A 3 30.66 12.49 4.33
C LYS A 3 29.18 12.15 4.44
N GLN A 4 28.32 12.95 3.77
CA GLN A 4 26.89 12.74 3.69
C GLN A 4 26.54 11.48 2.89
N GLN A 5 27.15 11.27 1.72
CA GLN A 5 26.93 10.05 0.92
C GLN A 5 27.37 8.77 1.65
N ALA A 6 28.43 8.84 2.46
CA ALA A 6 28.84 7.71 3.28
C ALA A 6 27.80 7.38 4.35
N CYS A 7 27.24 8.40 5.01
CA CYS A 7 26.20 8.24 6.03
C CYS A 7 24.92 7.65 5.42
N GLU A 8 24.46 8.18 4.29
CA GLU A 8 23.29 7.67 3.56
C GLU A 8 23.48 6.20 3.13
N SER A 9 24.70 5.85 2.67
CA SER A 9 25.01 4.46 2.31
C SER A 9 25.00 3.52 3.51
N GLU A 10 25.45 3.98 4.65
CA GLU A 10 25.44 3.22 5.91
C GLU A 10 23.99 3.00 6.39
N GLU A 11 23.15 4.03 6.37
CA GLU A 11 21.73 3.92 6.71
C GLU A 11 21.02 2.92 5.80
N CYS A 12 21.17 3.04 4.47
CA CYS A 12 20.61 2.09 3.52
C CYS A 12 21.06 0.65 3.76
N PHE A 13 22.32 0.45 4.16
CA PHE A 13 22.85 -0.88 4.50
C PHE A 13 22.14 -1.46 5.73
N TRP A 14 22.01 -0.69 6.80
CA TRP A 14 21.37 -1.14 8.02
C TRP A 14 19.88 -1.40 7.85
N GLU A 15 19.19 -0.56 7.08
CA GLU A 15 17.79 -0.79 6.70
C GLU A 15 17.61 -2.09 5.91
N SER A 16 18.48 -2.32 4.92
CA SER A 16 18.44 -3.55 4.12
C SER A 16 18.67 -4.79 4.97
N LEU A 17 19.65 -4.73 5.90
CA LEU A 17 19.92 -5.82 6.81
C LEU A 17 18.75 -6.10 7.77
N SER A 18 18.11 -5.05 8.27
CA SER A 18 16.90 -5.17 9.11
C SER A 18 15.74 -5.82 8.36
N LYS A 19 15.49 -5.42 7.11
CA LYS A 19 14.46 -6.04 6.24
C LYS A 19 14.77 -7.53 5.98
N MET A 20 16.03 -7.87 5.70
CA MET A 20 16.44 -9.27 5.53
C MET A 20 16.24 -10.09 6.81
N HIS A 21 16.61 -9.54 7.96
CA HIS A 21 16.40 -10.20 9.26
C HIS A 21 14.89 -10.40 9.53
N GLY A 22 14.06 -9.41 9.23
CA GLY A 22 12.60 -9.50 9.30
C GLY A 22 12.05 -10.63 8.44
N ALA A 23 12.44 -10.66 7.16
CA ALA A 23 12.04 -11.68 6.22
C ALA A 23 12.44 -13.10 6.67
N LEU A 24 13.67 -13.28 7.14
CA LEU A 24 14.14 -14.57 7.67
C LEU A 24 13.39 -15.00 8.93
N SER A 25 13.05 -14.06 9.80
CA SER A 25 12.36 -14.36 11.06
C SER A 25 10.90 -14.74 10.86
N THR A 26 10.23 -14.16 9.84
CA THR A 26 8.82 -14.44 9.53
C THR A 26 8.65 -15.53 8.50
N GLY A 27 9.66 -15.81 7.69
CA GLY A 27 9.56 -16.64 6.49
C GLY A 27 8.67 -16.03 5.41
N SER A 28 8.37 -14.73 5.48
CA SER A 28 7.43 -14.05 4.59
C SER A 28 7.91 -12.66 4.24
N VAL A 29 7.67 -12.28 3.00
CA VAL A 29 7.90 -10.93 2.46
C VAL A 29 6.67 -10.45 1.73
N LEU A 30 6.50 -9.13 1.68
CA LEU A 30 5.49 -8.50 0.84
C LEU A 30 6.14 -7.94 -0.43
N PRO A 31 5.41 -7.94 -1.56
CA PRO A 31 5.84 -7.15 -2.70
C PRO A 31 5.79 -5.67 -2.31
N GLY A 32 6.92 -4.99 -2.48
CA GLY A 32 7.08 -3.58 -2.13
C GLY A 32 6.66 -2.64 -3.26
N ALA A 33 7.13 -1.40 -3.17
CA ALA A 33 6.84 -0.34 -4.16
C ALA A 33 5.34 -0.09 -4.39
N GLY A 34 4.52 -0.14 -3.33
CA GLY A 34 3.09 0.13 -3.38
C GLY A 34 2.21 -1.05 -3.84
N VAL A 35 2.79 -2.20 -4.19
CA VAL A 35 2.01 -3.35 -4.67
C VAL A 35 1.15 -3.96 -3.55
N ALA A 36 1.68 -4.04 -2.33
CA ALA A 36 0.93 -4.54 -1.17
C ALA A 36 -0.26 -3.62 -0.84
N GLU A 37 -0.08 -2.31 -0.95
CA GLU A 37 -1.11 -1.30 -0.74
C GLU A 37 -2.23 -1.43 -1.77
N VAL A 38 -1.90 -1.63 -3.05
CA VAL A 38 -2.91 -1.87 -4.10
C VAL A 38 -3.70 -3.15 -3.85
N ALA A 39 -3.03 -4.22 -3.39
CA ALA A 39 -3.72 -5.46 -2.99
C ALA A 39 -4.67 -5.25 -1.78
N CYS A 40 -4.28 -4.40 -0.81
CA CYS A 40 -5.16 -4.00 0.28
C CYS A 40 -6.39 -3.23 -0.22
N ILE A 41 -6.23 -2.32 -1.19
CA ILE A 41 -7.35 -1.59 -1.80
C ILE A 41 -8.33 -2.58 -2.43
N LYS A 42 -7.85 -3.57 -3.19
CA LYS A 42 -8.70 -4.61 -3.75
C LYS A 42 -9.52 -5.33 -2.67
N ARG A 43 -8.90 -5.70 -1.57
CA ARG A 43 -9.59 -6.35 -0.46
C ARG A 43 -10.66 -5.45 0.17
N LEU A 44 -10.34 -4.17 0.32
CA LEU A 44 -11.30 -3.17 0.83
C LEU A 44 -12.49 -2.97 -0.12
N GLU A 45 -12.30 -3.01 -1.43
CA GLU A 45 -13.40 -2.96 -2.40
C GLU A 45 -14.36 -4.14 -2.25
N LEU A 46 -13.84 -5.34 -2.02
CA LEU A 46 -14.69 -6.51 -1.73
C LEU A 46 -15.48 -6.34 -0.42
N GLU A 47 -14.84 -5.86 0.64
CA GLU A 47 -15.51 -5.56 1.91
C GLU A 47 -16.57 -4.46 1.76
N LEU A 48 -16.30 -3.43 0.95
CA LEU A 48 -17.26 -2.37 0.62
C LEU A 48 -18.50 -2.94 -0.07
N CYS A 49 -18.34 -3.82 -1.03
CA CYS A 49 -19.47 -4.47 -1.70
C CYS A 49 -20.37 -5.27 -0.72
N VAL A 50 -19.75 -5.95 0.24
CA VAL A 50 -20.48 -6.69 1.29
C VAL A 50 -21.20 -5.72 2.24
N ALA A 51 -20.49 -4.71 2.75
CA ALA A 51 -21.04 -3.73 3.67
C ALA A 51 -22.18 -2.90 3.05
N GLN A 52 -22.10 -2.57 1.76
CA GLN A 52 -23.17 -1.88 1.03
C GLN A 52 -24.45 -2.71 0.96
N LYS A 53 -24.35 -4.02 0.73
CA LYS A 53 -25.50 -4.92 0.77
C LYS A 53 -26.14 -4.97 2.15
N GLU A 54 -25.33 -5.03 3.21
CA GLU A 54 -25.81 -4.99 4.59
C GLU A 54 -26.45 -3.63 4.93
N ALA A 55 -25.87 -2.52 4.50
CA ALA A 55 -26.40 -1.18 4.70
C ALA A 55 -27.74 -0.98 3.98
N ALA A 56 -27.92 -1.56 2.78
CA ALA A 56 -29.15 -1.52 2.02
C ALA A 56 -30.33 -2.21 2.72
N THR A 57 -30.07 -3.13 3.65
CA THR A 57 -31.10 -3.73 4.53
C THR A 57 -31.44 -2.88 5.76
N GLY A 58 -30.90 -1.66 5.87
CA GLY A 58 -31.09 -0.76 7.01
C GLY A 58 -30.16 -1.04 8.21
N SER A 59 -29.15 -1.87 8.03
CA SER A 59 -28.16 -2.18 9.08
C SER A 59 -27.26 -0.99 9.38
N ARG A 60 -27.35 -0.42 10.60
CA ARG A 60 -26.42 0.61 11.08
C ARG A 60 -24.97 0.10 11.09
N ALA A 61 -24.76 -1.15 11.46
CA ALA A 61 -23.44 -1.77 11.42
C ALA A 61 -22.86 -1.84 10.00
N GLY A 62 -23.70 -2.17 9.02
CA GLY A 62 -23.32 -2.17 7.60
C GLY A 62 -22.92 -0.77 7.12
N LEU A 63 -23.66 0.26 7.51
CA LEU A 63 -23.31 1.65 7.18
C LEU A 63 -21.98 2.08 7.78
N LEU A 64 -21.72 1.78 9.04
CA LEU A 64 -20.45 2.10 9.71
C LEU A 64 -19.27 1.35 9.09
N ARG A 65 -19.45 0.07 8.73
CA ARG A 65 -18.42 -0.70 7.99
C ARG A 65 -18.13 -0.10 6.62
N CYS A 66 -19.16 0.36 5.91
CA CYS A 66 -19.01 1.06 4.65
C CYS A 66 -18.14 2.32 4.79
N LEU A 67 -18.47 3.17 5.75
CA LEU A 67 -17.72 4.40 6.01
C LEU A 67 -16.27 4.11 6.40
N ALA A 68 -16.04 3.16 7.30
CA ALA A 68 -14.70 2.78 7.73
C ALA A 68 -13.86 2.23 6.57
N ALA A 69 -14.40 1.28 5.79
CA ALA A 69 -13.68 0.70 4.68
C ALA A 69 -13.39 1.72 3.56
N ALA A 70 -14.35 2.62 3.26
CA ALA A 70 -14.15 3.68 2.28
C ALA A 70 -13.06 4.66 2.73
N SER A 71 -13.12 5.13 3.98
CA SER A 71 -12.12 6.06 4.53
C SER A 71 -10.72 5.44 4.55
N PHE A 72 -10.61 4.16 4.89
CA PHE A 72 -9.33 3.46 4.93
C PHE A 72 -8.76 3.26 3.53
N ARG A 73 -9.60 2.88 2.55
CA ARG A 73 -9.22 2.81 1.14
C ARG A 73 -8.68 4.15 0.64
N ASP A 74 -9.40 5.23 0.90
CA ASP A 74 -9.02 6.57 0.44
C ASP A 74 -7.71 7.04 1.08
N ALA A 75 -7.45 6.67 2.33
CA ALA A 75 -6.17 6.92 3.00
C ALA A 75 -5.00 6.19 2.34
N ILE A 76 -5.19 4.91 1.95
CA ILE A 76 -4.16 4.15 1.22
C ILE A 76 -3.90 4.77 -0.16
N ILE A 77 -4.95 5.20 -0.87
CA ILE A 77 -4.82 5.89 -2.17
C ILE A 77 -4.03 7.19 -2.01
N ALA A 78 -4.31 7.98 -0.97
CA ALA A 78 -3.57 9.20 -0.68
C ALA A 78 -2.10 8.92 -0.36
N HIS A 79 -1.80 7.83 0.37
CA HIS A 79 -0.44 7.39 0.64
C HIS A 79 0.30 7.04 -0.66
N LEU A 80 -0.29 6.22 -1.53
CA LEU A 80 0.28 5.88 -2.84
C LEU A 80 0.52 7.11 -3.71
N SER A 81 -0.43 8.05 -3.71
CA SER A 81 -0.30 9.32 -4.44
C SER A 81 0.89 10.14 -3.95
N THR A 82 1.13 10.14 -2.62
CA THR A 82 2.28 10.81 -2.02
C THR A 82 3.59 10.13 -2.43
N LEU A 83 3.65 8.80 -2.45
CA LEU A 83 4.84 8.05 -2.88
C LEU A 83 5.19 8.36 -4.34
N LEU A 84 4.22 8.39 -5.25
CA LEU A 84 4.42 8.73 -6.65
C LEU A 84 4.88 10.18 -6.84
N SER A 85 4.28 11.11 -6.11
CA SER A 85 4.69 12.53 -6.13
C SER A 85 6.13 12.70 -5.66
N ASN A 86 6.54 11.97 -4.61
CA ASN A 86 7.91 11.98 -4.11
C ASN A 86 8.90 11.34 -5.10
N ALA A 87 8.43 10.41 -5.93
CA ALA A 87 9.21 9.84 -7.04
C ALA A 87 9.36 10.78 -8.24
N GLY A 88 8.77 11.97 -8.20
CA GLY A 88 8.89 13.01 -9.23
C GLY A 88 7.76 13.00 -10.28
N GLU A 89 6.70 12.23 -10.05
CA GLU A 89 5.54 12.23 -10.94
C GLU A 89 4.75 13.53 -10.84
N ASN A 90 4.18 13.96 -11.97
CA ASN A 90 3.30 15.12 -11.99
C ASN A 90 1.97 14.84 -11.28
N ALA A 91 1.48 15.79 -10.50
CA ALA A 91 0.22 15.64 -9.77
C ALA A 91 -0.98 15.25 -10.65
N SER A 92 -1.01 15.70 -11.92
CA SER A 92 -2.06 15.34 -12.87
C SER A 92 -1.98 13.87 -13.36
N SER A 93 -0.79 13.28 -13.37
CA SER A 93 -0.58 11.88 -13.78
C SER A 93 -0.70 10.90 -12.61
N VAL A 94 -0.41 11.34 -11.39
CA VAL A 94 -0.42 10.51 -10.19
C VAL A 94 -1.77 9.84 -9.97
N GLN A 95 -2.86 10.61 -9.98
CA GLN A 95 -4.19 10.06 -9.76
C GLN A 95 -4.56 9.04 -10.83
N ALA A 96 -4.33 9.35 -12.10
CA ALA A 96 -4.62 8.42 -13.19
C ALA A 96 -3.82 7.11 -13.07
N ARG A 97 -2.56 7.17 -12.63
CA ARG A 97 -1.72 5.99 -12.42
C ARG A 97 -2.18 5.14 -11.24
N VAL A 98 -2.59 5.77 -10.15
CA VAL A 98 -3.16 5.04 -8.99
C VAL A 98 -4.45 4.35 -9.42
N ASP A 99 -5.34 5.07 -10.10
CA ASP A 99 -6.60 4.51 -10.58
C ASP A 99 -6.38 3.34 -11.55
N GLU A 100 -5.43 3.47 -12.48
CA GLU A 100 -5.07 2.39 -13.41
C GLU A 100 -4.51 1.16 -12.68
N ALA A 101 -3.62 1.36 -11.70
CA ALA A 101 -3.07 0.26 -10.91
C ALA A 101 -4.16 -0.47 -10.12
N VAL A 102 -5.04 0.28 -9.44
CA VAL A 102 -6.18 -0.27 -8.70
C VAL A 102 -7.11 -1.05 -9.64
N GLN A 103 -7.45 -0.49 -10.81
CA GLN A 103 -8.31 -1.16 -11.79
C GLN A 103 -7.71 -2.47 -12.28
N ARG A 104 -6.44 -2.50 -12.59
CA ARG A 104 -5.75 -3.75 -12.98
C ARG A 104 -5.85 -4.81 -11.90
N TRP A 105 -5.61 -4.43 -10.64
CA TRP A 105 -5.62 -5.36 -9.52
C TRP A 105 -7.04 -5.82 -9.15
N VAL A 106 -8.02 -4.94 -9.25
CA VAL A 106 -9.44 -5.29 -9.01
C VAL A 106 -9.95 -6.30 -10.03
N CYS A 107 -9.42 -6.29 -11.26
CA CYS A 107 -9.81 -7.23 -12.32
C CYS A 107 -9.10 -8.59 -12.23
N LEU A 108 -8.06 -8.75 -11.38
CA LEU A 108 -7.37 -10.02 -11.22
C LEU A 108 -8.15 -10.96 -10.29
N GLU A 109 -8.26 -12.24 -10.69
CA GLU A 109 -8.78 -13.29 -9.81
C GLU A 109 -7.77 -13.63 -8.69
N ASP A 110 -8.24 -14.23 -7.59
CA ASP A 110 -7.37 -14.53 -6.43
C ASP A 110 -6.20 -15.49 -6.76
N ALA A 111 -6.37 -16.38 -7.75
CA ALA A 111 -5.31 -17.24 -8.26
C ALA A 111 -4.20 -16.45 -8.96
N ASP A 112 -4.58 -15.38 -9.68
CA ASP A 112 -3.66 -14.50 -10.38
C ASP A 112 -2.90 -13.59 -9.41
N LEU A 113 -3.49 -13.28 -8.23
CA LEU A 113 -2.82 -12.50 -7.19
C LEU A 113 -1.59 -13.22 -6.62
N GLN A 114 -1.64 -14.53 -6.44
CA GLN A 114 -0.48 -15.30 -6.00
C GLN A 114 0.61 -15.33 -7.07
N SER A 115 0.21 -15.41 -8.34
CA SER A 115 1.11 -15.31 -9.48
C SER A 115 1.65 -13.89 -9.69
N ALA A 116 0.82 -12.87 -9.46
CA ALA A 116 1.21 -11.47 -9.58
C ALA A 116 2.11 -11.00 -8.42
N ALA A 117 1.93 -11.56 -7.22
CA ALA A 117 2.87 -11.37 -6.11
C ALA A 117 4.26 -11.95 -6.41
N ALA A 118 4.34 -12.95 -7.30
CA ALA A 118 5.60 -13.48 -7.83
C ALA A 118 6.15 -12.63 -8.99
N MET A 119 5.42 -11.64 -9.50
CA MET A 119 5.94 -10.72 -10.52
C MET A 119 6.92 -9.72 -9.92
N PRO A 120 8.00 -9.37 -10.64
CA PRO A 120 8.91 -8.32 -10.20
C PRO A 120 8.12 -7.04 -9.95
N SER A 121 8.18 -6.53 -8.73
CA SER A 121 7.43 -5.40 -8.20
C SER A 121 7.55 -4.09 -9.00
N GLY A 122 8.58 -3.95 -9.84
CA GLY A 122 8.73 -2.79 -10.72
C GLY A 122 7.72 -2.71 -11.87
N ARG A 123 6.97 -3.78 -12.18
CA ARG A 123 6.03 -3.75 -13.31
C ARG A 123 4.69 -3.07 -13.01
N ALA A 124 4.26 -3.00 -11.76
CA ALA A 124 3.01 -2.31 -11.40
C ALA A 124 3.06 -0.81 -11.70
N TRP A 125 4.27 -0.23 -11.64
CA TRP A 125 4.51 1.20 -11.84
C TRP A 125 5.33 1.52 -13.10
N HIS A 126 5.71 0.50 -13.88
CA HIS A 126 6.51 0.70 -15.10
C HIS A 126 5.64 1.31 -16.19
N ASP A 127 5.99 2.50 -16.63
CA ASP A 127 5.41 3.15 -17.80
C ASP A 127 5.93 2.45 -19.08
N PRO A 128 5.07 1.76 -19.84
CA PRO A 128 5.48 1.10 -21.08
C PRO A 128 5.92 2.09 -22.15
N THR A 129 5.67 3.40 -21.99
CA THR A 129 6.08 4.45 -22.96
C THR A 129 7.52 4.90 -22.75
N LEU A 130 8.14 4.61 -21.61
CA LEU A 130 9.52 4.98 -21.31
C LEU A 130 10.59 4.05 -21.95
N GLY A 131 10.16 3.12 -22.79
CA GLY A 131 11.04 2.16 -23.47
C GLY A 131 11.38 0.93 -22.62
N PRO A 132 12.01 -0.09 -23.20
CA PRO A 132 12.43 -1.26 -22.44
C PRO A 132 13.46 -0.82 -21.40
N PRO A 133 13.29 -1.20 -20.11
CA PRO A 133 14.31 -0.93 -19.11
C PRO A 133 15.61 -1.59 -19.56
N LEU A 134 16.72 -0.88 -19.49
CA LEU A 134 18.04 -1.40 -19.79
C LEU A 134 18.40 -2.62 -18.92
N GLU A 135 17.76 -2.75 -17.77
CA GLU A 135 17.81 -3.92 -16.88
C GLU A 135 16.38 -4.24 -16.43
N ALA A 136 16.05 -5.52 -16.32
CA ALA A 136 14.78 -5.94 -15.73
C ALA A 136 14.67 -5.29 -14.33
N PRO A 137 13.54 -4.63 -14.01
CA PRO A 137 13.38 -3.96 -12.73
C PRO A 137 13.60 -4.99 -11.62
N ARG A 138 14.50 -4.67 -10.69
CA ARG A 138 14.77 -5.55 -9.55
C ARG A 138 13.52 -5.63 -8.68
N PRO A 139 13.12 -6.84 -8.24
CA PRO A 139 11.99 -6.96 -7.34
C PRO A 139 12.30 -6.23 -6.03
N VAL A 140 11.36 -5.38 -5.59
CA VAL A 140 11.42 -4.71 -4.30
C VAL A 140 10.53 -5.49 -3.33
N TYR A 141 11.07 -5.79 -2.16
CA TYR A 141 10.34 -6.49 -1.11
C TYR A 141 10.33 -5.66 0.18
N ASP A 142 9.21 -5.75 0.90
CA ASP A 142 9.02 -5.13 2.19
C ASP A 142 8.83 -6.17 3.29
N ASP A 143 9.19 -5.81 4.52
CA ASP A 143 8.98 -6.64 5.71
C ASP A 143 7.49 -6.62 6.09
N LEU A 144 6.85 -7.80 6.07
CA LEU A 144 5.45 -7.99 6.44
C LEU A 144 5.14 -7.44 7.83
N ARG A 145 6.05 -7.63 8.81
CA ARG A 145 5.80 -7.17 10.19
C ARG A 145 5.81 -5.67 10.30
N VAL A 146 6.73 -5.03 9.61
CA VAL A 146 6.85 -3.56 9.60
C VAL A 146 5.60 -2.95 8.99
N GLN A 147 5.15 -3.45 7.84
CA GLN A 147 3.93 -2.97 7.18
C GLN A 147 2.67 -3.22 8.04
N ALA A 148 2.55 -4.40 8.62
CA ALA A 148 1.42 -4.72 9.50
C ALA A 148 1.42 -3.83 10.77
N ALA A 149 2.58 -3.63 11.39
CA ALA A 149 2.72 -2.76 12.56
C ALA A 149 2.40 -1.31 12.23
N LEU A 150 2.84 -0.81 11.06
CA LEU A 150 2.57 0.56 10.60
C LEU A 150 1.07 0.80 10.43
N LEU A 151 0.36 -0.11 9.75
CA LEU A 151 -1.09 -0.02 9.58
C LEU A 151 -1.82 -0.11 10.92
N HIS A 152 -1.40 -1.03 11.80
CA HIS A 152 -2.02 -1.19 13.12
C HIS A 152 -1.84 0.05 13.98
N SER A 153 -0.62 0.58 14.10
CA SER A 153 -0.33 1.79 14.85
C SER A 153 -1.07 3.02 14.30
N SER A 154 -1.23 3.12 12.97
CA SER A 154 -2.01 4.20 12.37
C SER A 154 -3.48 4.17 12.80
N VAL A 155 -4.08 2.97 12.87
CA VAL A 155 -5.46 2.80 13.35
C VAL A 155 -5.56 3.09 14.85
N GLU A 156 -4.59 2.68 15.66
CA GLU A 156 -4.55 2.97 17.09
C GLU A 156 -4.48 4.48 17.36
N VAL A 157 -3.62 5.20 16.64
CA VAL A 157 -3.52 6.67 16.74
C VAL A 157 -4.85 7.33 16.37
N LEU A 158 -5.48 6.89 15.27
CA LEU A 158 -6.79 7.39 14.88
C LEU A 158 -7.85 7.16 15.96
N GLN A 159 -7.87 5.99 16.59
CA GLN A 159 -8.78 5.68 17.70
C GLN A 159 -8.55 6.58 18.91
N LEU A 160 -7.29 6.90 19.23
CA LEU A 160 -6.95 7.82 20.31
C LEU A 160 -7.46 9.24 20.03
N VAL A 161 -7.26 9.75 18.80
CA VAL A 161 -7.77 11.06 18.39
C VAL A 161 -9.29 11.11 18.52
N LEU A 162 -10.01 10.14 17.93
CA LEU A 162 -11.47 10.10 17.97
C LEU A 162 -12.04 9.97 19.39
N ARG A 163 -11.32 9.30 20.29
CA ARG A 163 -11.74 9.24 21.72
C ARG A 163 -11.56 10.56 22.44
N ASN A 164 -10.52 11.32 22.12
CA ASN A 164 -10.27 12.61 22.75
C ASN A 164 -11.27 13.66 22.28
N ASP A 165 -11.64 13.68 21.00
CA ASP A 165 -12.63 14.63 20.46
C ASP A 165 -14.05 14.44 21.10
N VAL A 166 -14.37 13.24 21.57
CA VAL A 166 -15.66 12.95 22.24
C VAL A 166 -15.68 13.44 23.69
N ILE A 167 -14.54 13.79 24.29
CA ILE A 167 -14.44 14.22 25.69
C ILE A 167 -14.61 15.77 25.83
N GLU A 168 -14.47 16.52 24.75
CA GLU A 168 -14.54 17.99 24.75
C GLU A 168 -15.95 18.56 24.45
N GLU A 169 -16.98 17.73 24.22
CA GLU A 169 -18.38 18.09 24.13
C GLU A 169 -19.13 17.83 25.47
#